data_460e49fa0ad028827cc4a892d5364bca
#
_entry.id   460e49fa0ad028827cc4a892d5364bca
#
_cell.length_a   1.000
_cell.length_b   1.000
_cell.length_c   1.000
_cell.angle_alpha   90.00
_cell.angle_beta   90.00
_cell.angle_gamma   90.00
#
_symmetry.space_group_name_H-M   'P 1'
#
loop_
_entity.id
_entity.type
_entity.pdbx_description
1 polymer ?
#
loop_
_entity_poly.entity_id
_entity_poly.type
_entity_poly.pdbx_seq_one_letter_code
_entity_poly.pdbx_strand_id
1 'polypeptide(L)'
;MKTFRILSVFCCMALAIACAKEDSQEKGYDYEAVFIGDSITANWTNPSKGGHPEFFTSNNFLAMGYSGKTTASLKKLFKASVINENPRQVVILAGINDVAQNDGEYVPNEKIVENLAWMANEATKNGIRVVLCSVTPSSAFWWSSVSHPEKIIVELNKLIKALADEKGYAYADYHSAMDNGNGGISSTYSNDAVHPNLAGYTVMEGIILPILQSF
;
A
#
# COMPACT_ATOMS: atom_id res chain seq x y z
N MET A 1 31.51 39.08 77.95
CA MET A 1 31.09 37.88 77.28
C MET A 1 30.26 38.30 76.05
N LYS A 2 30.86 38.21 74.83
CA LYS A 2 30.21 38.61 73.57
C LYS A 2 29.80 37.33 72.84
N THR A 3 28.54 37.15 72.65
CA THR A 3 27.93 36.01 71.94
C THR A 3 27.93 36.29 70.43
N PHE A 4 28.66 35.47 69.65
CA PHE A 4 28.65 35.47 68.18
C PHE A 4 27.48 34.68 67.70
N ARG A 5 26.59 35.32 66.94
CA ARG A 5 25.53 34.62 66.16
C ARG A 5 26.06 34.32 64.76
N ILE A 6 26.15 33.03 64.41
CA ILE A 6 26.47 32.56 63.09
C ILE A 6 25.19 32.55 62.26
N LEU A 7 25.14 33.35 61.21
CA LEU A 7 24.02 33.38 60.24
C LEU A 7 24.36 32.39 59.13
N SER A 8 23.63 31.30 59.09
CA SER A 8 23.74 30.28 58.05
C SER A 8 22.90 30.72 56.84
N VAL A 9 23.60 31.04 55.73
CA VAL A 9 22.96 31.36 54.45
C VAL A 9 22.77 30.04 53.68
N PHE A 10 21.54 29.58 53.59
CA PHE A 10 21.14 28.48 52.69
C PHE A 10 21.04 29.02 51.28
N CYS A 11 21.99 28.65 50.44
CA CYS A 11 21.95 28.93 49.02
C CYS A 11 21.15 27.84 48.33
N CYS A 12 19.86 28.11 48.01
CA CYS A 12 19.04 27.24 47.16
C CYS A 12 19.47 27.38 45.71
N MET A 13 20.28 26.46 45.22
CA MET A 13 20.51 26.29 43.77
C MET A 13 19.24 25.65 43.16
N ALA A 14 18.43 26.45 42.48
CA ALA A 14 17.39 25.96 41.61
C ALA A 14 18.04 25.43 40.33
N LEU A 15 18.11 24.10 40.15
CA LEU A 15 18.41 23.50 38.85
C LEU A 15 17.21 23.73 37.93
N ALA A 16 17.38 24.66 36.99
CA ALA A 16 16.48 24.77 35.86
C ALA A 16 16.82 23.62 34.89
N ILE A 17 16.02 22.55 34.91
CA ILE A 17 16.02 21.54 33.88
C ILE A 17 15.35 22.18 32.64
N ALA A 18 16.19 22.67 31.73
CA ALA A 18 15.76 23.05 30.40
C ALA A 18 15.38 21.76 29.67
N CYS A 19 14.09 21.44 29.61
CA CYS A 19 13.57 20.50 28.62
C CYS A 19 13.82 21.13 27.24
N ALA A 20 14.90 20.72 26.58
CA ALA A 20 15.04 20.90 25.16
C ALA A 20 13.89 20.10 24.52
N LYS A 21 12.85 20.78 24.06
CA LYS A 21 11.96 20.22 23.04
C LYS A 21 12.85 19.99 21.82
N GLU A 22 13.17 18.73 21.55
CA GLU A 22 13.60 18.35 20.20
C GLU A 22 12.49 18.80 19.25
N ASP A 23 12.80 19.80 18.48
CA ASP A 23 12.00 20.25 17.36
C ASP A 23 12.13 19.14 16.30
N SER A 24 11.26 18.12 16.43
CA SER A 24 11.11 17.11 15.40
C SER A 24 10.52 17.85 14.20
N GLN A 25 11.39 18.30 13.30
CA GLN A 25 10.94 18.77 12.00
C GLN A 25 10.10 17.67 11.40
N GLU A 26 8.78 17.91 11.28
CA GLU A 26 7.88 16.99 10.61
C GLU A 26 8.45 16.79 9.19
N LYS A 27 8.79 15.53 8.85
CA LYS A 27 9.29 15.20 7.52
C LYS A 27 8.23 15.61 6.51
N GLY A 28 8.50 16.62 5.70
CA GLY A 28 7.61 17.02 4.61
C GLY A 28 7.48 15.90 3.60
N TYR A 29 6.26 15.53 3.26
CA TYR A 29 5.95 14.55 2.21
C TYR A 29 5.33 15.28 1.03
N ASP A 30 5.66 14.82 -0.20
CA ASP A 30 5.08 15.40 -1.41
C ASP A 30 3.67 14.84 -1.67
N TYR A 31 3.45 13.58 -1.25
CA TYR A 31 2.16 12.89 -1.33
C TYR A 31 1.79 12.21 -0.03
N GLU A 32 0.49 12.20 0.32
CA GLU A 32 -0.01 11.40 1.44
C GLU A 32 0.10 9.90 1.16
N ALA A 33 -0.13 9.49 -0.09
CA ALA A 33 0.11 8.11 -0.52
C ALA A 33 0.48 8.02 -2.00
N VAL A 34 1.37 7.10 -2.33
CA VAL A 34 1.60 6.63 -3.71
C VAL A 34 1.00 5.24 -3.84
N PHE A 35 0.18 5.07 -4.88
CA PHE A 35 -0.40 3.78 -5.26
C PHE A 35 0.44 3.20 -6.40
N ILE A 36 1.16 2.11 -6.16
CA ILE A 36 1.90 1.41 -7.20
C ILE A 36 1.21 0.11 -7.57
N GLY A 37 1.08 -0.15 -8.87
CA GLY A 37 0.44 -1.36 -9.36
C GLY A 37 0.44 -1.49 -10.87
N ASP A 38 -0.46 -2.31 -11.36
CA ASP A 38 -0.61 -2.64 -12.78
C ASP A 38 -1.72 -1.81 -13.45
N SER A 39 -2.45 -2.45 -14.41
CA SER A 39 -3.56 -1.79 -15.12
C SER A 39 -4.73 -1.42 -14.21
N ILE A 40 -4.96 -2.13 -13.11
CA ILE A 40 -6.01 -1.79 -12.15
C ILE A 40 -5.70 -0.43 -11.51
N THR A 41 -4.45 -0.21 -11.09
CA THR A 41 -4.02 1.09 -10.58
C THR A 41 -4.00 2.16 -11.68
N ALA A 42 -3.54 1.85 -12.90
CA ALA A 42 -3.52 2.81 -14.01
C ALA A 42 -4.93 3.26 -14.42
N ASN A 43 -5.88 2.33 -14.46
CA ASN A 43 -7.26 2.63 -14.84
C ASN A 43 -8.02 3.40 -13.75
N TRP A 44 -7.59 3.33 -12.49
CA TRP A 44 -8.26 4.00 -11.38
C TRP A 44 -8.32 5.53 -11.54
N THR A 45 -7.35 6.12 -12.25
CA THR A 45 -7.36 7.56 -12.58
C THR A 45 -7.91 7.88 -13.96
N ASN A 46 -8.43 6.87 -14.70
CA ASN A 46 -8.92 7.04 -16.06
C ASN A 46 -10.45 6.90 -16.14
N PRO A 47 -11.23 8.01 -16.27
CA PRO A 47 -12.70 7.95 -16.34
C PRO A 47 -13.21 7.10 -17.49
N SER A 48 -12.51 7.04 -18.64
CA SER A 48 -12.93 6.23 -19.79
C SER A 48 -12.83 4.73 -19.53
N LYS A 49 -12.15 4.33 -18.45
CA LYS A 49 -12.00 2.95 -17.96
C LYS A 49 -12.79 2.69 -16.67
N GLY A 50 -13.68 3.60 -16.29
CA GLY A 50 -14.44 3.51 -15.06
C GLY A 50 -13.69 4.02 -13.82
N GLY A 51 -12.55 4.68 -14.01
CA GLY A 51 -11.75 5.24 -12.92
C GLY A 51 -12.36 6.51 -12.31
N HIS A 52 -11.84 6.87 -11.15
CA HIS A 52 -12.29 7.99 -10.31
C HIS A 52 -11.09 8.87 -9.92
N PRO A 53 -10.60 9.74 -10.84
CA PRO A 53 -9.41 10.57 -10.61
C PRO A 53 -9.55 11.53 -9.42
N GLU A 54 -10.78 11.98 -9.11
CA GLU A 54 -11.06 12.87 -7.99
C GLU A 54 -10.68 12.26 -6.65
N PHE A 55 -10.75 10.93 -6.51
CA PHE A 55 -10.29 10.23 -5.32
C PHE A 55 -8.81 10.53 -5.03
N PHE A 56 -7.99 10.56 -6.06
CA PHE A 56 -6.56 10.84 -5.94
C PHE A 56 -6.28 12.30 -5.67
N THR A 57 -6.86 13.19 -6.44
CA THR A 57 -6.60 14.64 -6.33
C THR A 57 -7.11 15.23 -5.02
N SER A 58 -8.27 14.76 -4.52
CA SER A 58 -8.85 15.26 -3.27
C SER A 58 -8.12 14.81 -2.01
N ASN A 59 -7.30 13.75 -2.10
CA ASN A 59 -6.58 13.18 -0.96
C ASN A 59 -5.05 13.36 -1.05
N ASN A 60 -4.55 14.12 -2.01
CA ASN A 60 -3.12 14.23 -2.30
C ASN A 60 -2.45 12.87 -2.52
N PHE A 61 -3.09 11.99 -3.29
CA PHE A 61 -2.56 10.69 -3.68
C PHE A 61 -2.00 10.72 -5.09
N LEU A 62 -0.98 9.90 -5.36
CA LEU A 62 -0.38 9.70 -6.68
C LEU A 62 -0.59 8.26 -7.14
N ALA A 63 -1.14 8.06 -8.35
CA ALA A 63 -1.26 6.73 -8.96
C ALA A 63 -0.10 6.45 -9.91
N MET A 64 0.68 5.42 -9.63
CA MET A 64 1.77 4.89 -10.41
C MET A 64 1.41 3.49 -10.93
N GLY A 65 0.39 3.44 -11.80
CA GLY A 65 -0.09 2.21 -12.44
C GLY A 65 0.60 1.93 -13.77
N TYR A 66 0.99 0.68 -13.98
CA TYR A 66 1.73 0.21 -15.16
C TYR A 66 1.03 -1.00 -15.78
N SER A 67 0.20 -0.76 -16.78
CA SER A 67 -0.62 -1.81 -17.40
C SER A 67 0.20 -3.01 -17.85
N GLY A 68 -0.27 -4.21 -17.52
CA GLY A 68 0.35 -5.49 -17.91
C GLY A 68 1.60 -5.87 -17.12
N LYS A 69 2.07 -5.04 -16.17
CA LYS A 69 3.32 -5.31 -15.46
C LYS A 69 3.13 -6.33 -14.33
N THR A 70 4.08 -7.25 -14.25
CA THR A 70 4.25 -8.23 -13.18
C THR A 70 4.95 -7.61 -11.97
N THR A 71 4.93 -8.29 -10.83
CA THR A 71 5.66 -7.85 -9.62
C THR A 71 7.16 -7.70 -9.87
N ALA A 72 7.75 -8.56 -10.70
CA ALA A 72 9.16 -8.47 -11.10
C ALA A 72 9.47 -7.18 -11.89
N SER A 73 8.54 -6.76 -12.75
CA SER A 73 8.66 -5.51 -13.50
C SER A 73 8.44 -4.28 -12.61
N LEU A 74 7.43 -4.30 -11.73
CA LEU A 74 7.17 -3.21 -10.79
C LEU A 74 8.32 -2.99 -9.80
N LYS A 75 8.94 -4.07 -9.33
CA LYS A 75 10.14 -4.01 -8.49
C LYS A 75 11.27 -3.17 -9.12
N LYS A 76 11.48 -3.26 -10.43
CA LYS A 76 12.49 -2.48 -11.15
C LYS A 76 12.13 -0.99 -11.21
N LEU A 77 10.85 -0.65 -11.21
CA LEU A 77 10.34 0.72 -11.29
C LEU A 77 10.20 1.36 -9.89
N PHE A 78 10.21 0.57 -8.83
CA PHE A 78 9.77 0.96 -7.48
C PHE A 78 10.49 2.21 -6.95
N LYS A 79 11.81 2.30 -7.12
CA LYS A 79 12.56 3.45 -6.64
C LYS A 79 12.12 4.76 -7.32
N ALA A 80 11.96 4.73 -8.64
CA ALA A 80 11.55 5.91 -9.40
C ALA A 80 10.08 6.28 -9.16
N SER A 81 9.20 5.26 -8.97
CA SER A 81 7.76 5.44 -8.87
C SER A 81 7.24 5.63 -7.45
N VAL A 82 8.08 5.35 -6.42
CA VAL A 82 7.65 5.45 -5.02
C VAL A 82 8.67 6.22 -4.19
N ILE A 83 9.93 5.77 -4.16
CA ILE A 83 10.92 6.37 -3.23
C ILE A 83 11.22 7.82 -3.62
N ASN A 84 11.39 8.08 -4.91
CA ASN A 84 11.69 9.43 -5.40
C ASN A 84 10.51 10.41 -5.31
N GLU A 85 9.29 9.89 -5.19
CA GLU A 85 8.06 10.68 -5.02
C GLU A 85 7.82 11.08 -3.55
N ASN A 86 8.68 10.66 -2.63
CA ASN A 86 8.66 11.04 -1.21
C ASN A 86 7.26 10.98 -0.55
N PRO A 87 6.53 9.85 -0.65
CA PRO A 87 5.21 9.75 -0.03
C PRO A 87 5.31 9.43 1.46
N ARG A 88 4.25 9.75 2.19
CA ARG A 88 4.06 9.30 3.56
C ARG A 88 3.80 7.79 3.63
N GLN A 89 3.04 7.26 2.64
CA GLN A 89 2.58 5.88 2.56
C GLN A 89 2.68 5.34 1.14
N VAL A 90 2.80 4.02 1.01
CA VAL A 90 2.68 3.33 -0.29
C VAL A 90 1.61 2.25 -0.21
N VAL A 91 0.73 2.22 -1.21
CA VAL A 91 -0.26 1.18 -1.45
C VAL A 91 0.24 0.30 -2.59
N ILE A 92 0.45 -0.99 -2.34
CA ILE A 92 0.99 -1.94 -3.33
C ILE A 92 -0.11 -2.92 -3.73
N LEU A 93 -0.59 -2.79 -4.97
CA LEU A 93 -1.58 -3.68 -5.58
C LEU A 93 -0.98 -4.33 -6.82
N ALA A 94 -0.52 -5.57 -6.73
CA ALA A 94 0.13 -6.28 -7.82
C ALA A 94 0.08 -7.79 -7.63
N GLY A 95 0.21 -8.54 -8.73
CA GLY A 95 0.27 -10.01 -8.73
C GLY A 95 -0.67 -10.65 -9.75
N ILE A 96 -1.72 -9.96 -10.20
CA ILE A 96 -2.67 -10.52 -11.17
C ILE A 96 -2.01 -10.85 -12.51
N ASN A 97 -1.05 -10.04 -12.94
CA ASN A 97 -0.31 -10.26 -14.19
C ASN A 97 0.73 -11.38 -14.08
N ASP A 98 1.26 -11.62 -12.87
CA ASP A 98 2.10 -12.79 -12.58
C ASP A 98 1.26 -14.07 -12.68
N VAL A 99 0.07 -14.09 -12.07
CA VAL A 99 -0.89 -15.20 -12.17
C VAL A 99 -1.32 -15.42 -13.63
N ALA A 100 -1.54 -14.34 -14.39
CA ALA A 100 -1.89 -14.41 -15.81
C ALA A 100 -0.70 -14.79 -16.71
N GLN A 101 0.52 -14.95 -16.17
CA GLN A 101 1.75 -15.28 -16.90
C GLN A 101 2.10 -14.28 -18.00
N ASN A 102 1.93 -12.98 -17.74
CA ASN A 102 2.16 -11.93 -18.74
C ASN A 102 3.61 -11.84 -19.23
N ASP A 103 4.59 -12.31 -18.44
CA ASP A 103 5.99 -12.41 -18.86
C ASP A 103 6.30 -13.74 -19.60
N GLY A 104 5.27 -14.55 -19.92
CA GLY A 104 5.37 -15.78 -20.72
C GLY A 104 5.68 -17.04 -19.92
N GLU A 105 5.91 -16.94 -18.61
CA GLU A 105 6.30 -18.07 -17.75
C GLU A 105 5.44 -18.14 -16.49
N TYR A 106 5.30 -19.36 -15.96
CA TYR A 106 4.69 -19.57 -14.64
C TYR A 106 5.56 -18.98 -13.53
N VAL A 107 4.93 -18.19 -12.68
CA VAL A 107 5.58 -17.62 -11.49
C VAL A 107 4.93 -18.22 -10.24
N PRO A 108 5.68 -18.93 -9.38
CA PRO A 108 5.16 -19.42 -8.11
C PRO A 108 4.68 -18.28 -7.21
N ASN A 109 3.61 -18.50 -6.45
CA ASN A 109 3.06 -17.51 -5.53
C ASN A 109 4.10 -16.97 -4.53
N GLU A 110 4.99 -17.84 -4.06
CA GLU A 110 6.10 -17.48 -3.17
C GLU A 110 7.02 -16.44 -3.82
N LYS A 111 7.26 -16.56 -5.13
CA LYS A 111 8.10 -15.61 -5.86
C LYS A 111 7.42 -14.26 -6.05
N ILE A 112 6.11 -14.26 -6.26
CA ILE A 112 5.30 -13.04 -6.29
C ILE A 112 5.41 -12.32 -4.94
N VAL A 113 5.22 -13.06 -3.85
CA VAL A 113 5.31 -12.53 -2.48
C VAL A 113 6.73 -12.06 -2.14
N GLU A 114 7.80 -12.74 -2.59
CA GLU A 114 9.16 -12.23 -2.46
C GLU A 114 9.36 -10.86 -3.10
N ASN A 115 8.78 -10.63 -4.28
CA ASN A 115 8.87 -9.35 -4.96
C ASN A 115 8.10 -8.26 -4.20
N LEU A 116 6.88 -8.58 -3.69
CA LEU A 116 6.10 -7.67 -2.86
C LEU A 116 6.83 -7.34 -1.56
N ALA A 117 7.40 -8.34 -0.89
CA ALA A 117 8.20 -8.17 0.32
C ALA A 117 9.43 -7.28 0.09
N TRP A 118 10.09 -7.43 -1.06
CA TRP A 118 11.22 -6.57 -1.41
C TRP A 118 10.78 -5.11 -1.55
N MET A 119 9.67 -4.83 -2.26
CA MET A 119 9.13 -3.48 -2.43
C MET A 119 8.71 -2.88 -1.08
N ALA A 120 8.02 -3.64 -0.25
CA ALA A 120 7.60 -3.22 1.09
C ALA A 120 8.82 -2.91 1.99
N ASN A 121 9.85 -3.74 1.96
CA ASN A 121 11.08 -3.53 2.72
C ASN A 121 11.83 -2.26 2.25
N GLU A 122 11.89 -2.01 0.93
CA GLU A 122 12.50 -0.79 0.40
C GLU A 122 11.72 0.46 0.83
N ALA A 123 10.39 0.43 0.83
CA ALA A 123 9.56 1.51 1.37
C ALA A 123 9.87 1.76 2.86
N THR A 124 9.85 0.72 3.67
CA THR A 124 10.10 0.81 5.13
C THR A 124 11.49 1.37 5.44
N LYS A 125 12.54 0.95 4.71
CA LYS A 125 13.90 1.49 4.86
C LYS A 125 13.97 3.01 4.60
N ASN A 126 13.06 3.54 3.79
CA ASN A 126 12.96 4.96 3.48
C ASN A 126 11.95 5.70 4.38
N GLY A 127 11.42 5.03 5.42
CA GLY A 127 10.47 5.62 6.36
C GLY A 127 9.06 5.79 5.78
N ILE A 128 8.74 5.06 4.69
CA ILE A 128 7.43 5.06 4.04
C ILE A 128 6.59 3.93 4.65
N ARG A 129 5.37 4.23 5.10
CA ARG A 129 4.44 3.22 5.60
C ARG A 129 3.88 2.38 4.47
N VAL A 130 3.61 1.12 4.74
CA VAL A 130 3.21 0.15 3.70
C VAL A 130 1.79 -0.34 3.94
N VAL A 131 1.00 -0.34 2.86
CA VAL A 131 -0.26 -1.07 2.75
C VAL A 131 -0.11 -2.10 1.64
N LEU A 132 -0.26 -3.38 1.96
CA LEU A 132 -0.36 -4.45 0.99
C LEU A 132 -1.83 -4.71 0.66
N CYS A 133 -2.15 -4.89 -0.61
CA CYS A 133 -3.51 -5.19 -1.05
C CYS A 133 -3.63 -6.65 -1.47
N SER A 134 -4.80 -7.25 -1.24
CA SER A 134 -5.15 -8.48 -1.93
C SER A 134 -5.24 -8.24 -3.43
N VAL A 135 -4.81 -9.21 -4.22
CA VAL A 135 -5.13 -9.29 -5.65
C VAL A 135 -6.63 -9.43 -5.79
N THR A 136 -7.24 -8.64 -6.66
CA THR A 136 -8.70 -8.69 -6.93
C THR A 136 -9.11 -10.06 -7.45
N PRO A 137 -10.37 -10.50 -7.20
CA PRO A 137 -10.82 -11.80 -7.68
C PRO A 137 -10.89 -11.84 -9.21
N SER A 138 -10.49 -12.98 -9.80
CA SER A 138 -10.69 -13.26 -11.22
C SER A 138 -10.74 -14.76 -11.46
N SER A 139 -11.72 -15.23 -12.20
CA SER A 139 -11.90 -16.65 -12.56
C SER A 139 -11.45 -16.97 -13.99
N ALA A 140 -11.09 -15.95 -14.79
CA ALA A 140 -10.60 -16.13 -16.14
C ALA A 140 -9.84 -14.87 -16.61
N PHE A 141 -8.89 -15.05 -17.50
CA PHE A 141 -8.21 -13.98 -18.23
C PHE A 141 -8.49 -14.16 -19.73
N TRP A 142 -9.07 -13.16 -20.38
CA TRP A 142 -9.39 -13.25 -21.81
C TRP A 142 -8.14 -13.27 -22.72
N TRP A 143 -6.97 -12.93 -22.18
CA TRP A 143 -5.67 -12.90 -22.89
C TRP A 143 -4.72 -14.03 -22.49
N SER A 144 -5.08 -14.86 -21.51
CA SER A 144 -4.22 -15.93 -20.99
C SER A 144 -5.00 -17.23 -20.86
N SER A 145 -4.31 -18.35 -21.07
CA SER A 145 -4.86 -19.69 -20.97
C SER A 145 -4.70 -20.34 -19.58
N VAL A 146 -4.34 -19.56 -18.58
CA VAL A 146 -4.18 -20.07 -17.20
C VAL A 146 -5.50 -20.64 -16.72
N SER A 147 -5.44 -21.91 -16.30
CA SER A 147 -6.59 -22.63 -15.76
C SER A 147 -6.78 -22.35 -14.28
N HIS A 148 -8.02 -22.10 -13.87
CA HIS A 148 -8.40 -21.89 -12.47
C HIS A 148 -7.61 -20.77 -11.75
N PRO A 149 -7.50 -19.55 -12.35
CA PRO A 149 -6.77 -18.46 -11.72
C PRO A 149 -7.36 -18.07 -10.36
N GLU A 150 -8.66 -18.28 -10.14
CA GLU A 150 -9.33 -18.03 -8.86
C GLU A 150 -8.68 -18.79 -7.70
N LYS A 151 -8.26 -20.02 -7.91
CA LYS A 151 -7.59 -20.83 -6.87
C LYS A 151 -6.19 -20.30 -6.59
N ILE A 152 -5.46 -19.93 -7.64
CA ILE A 152 -4.12 -19.37 -7.51
C ILE A 152 -4.17 -18.04 -6.76
N ILE A 153 -5.12 -17.16 -7.11
CA ILE A 153 -5.31 -15.86 -6.47
C ILE A 153 -5.65 -16.02 -4.98
N VAL A 154 -6.54 -16.94 -4.62
CA VAL A 154 -6.90 -17.20 -3.22
C VAL A 154 -5.67 -17.61 -2.41
N GLU A 155 -4.85 -18.53 -2.91
CA GLU A 155 -3.61 -18.95 -2.23
C GLU A 155 -2.58 -17.81 -2.18
N LEU A 156 -2.43 -17.03 -3.24
CA LEU A 156 -1.57 -15.86 -3.26
C LEU A 156 -2.00 -14.84 -2.19
N ASN A 157 -3.29 -14.55 -2.08
CA ASN A 157 -3.80 -13.59 -1.10
C ASN A 157 -3.58 -14.05 0.35
N LYS A 158 -3.63 -15.36 0.63
CA LYS A 158 -3.24 -15.89 1.95
C LYS A 158 -1.78 -15.57 2.28
N LEU A 159 -0.88 -15.73 1.31
CA LEU A 159 0.54 -15.44 1.49
C LEU A 159 0.81 -13.93 1.63
N ILE A 160 0.11 -13.09 0.87
CA ILE A 160 0.22 -11.62 0.99
C ILE A 160 -0.26 -11.17 2.38
N LYS A 161 -1.40 -11.72 2.85
CA LYS A 161 -1.91 -11.43 4.19
C LYS A 161 -0.94 -11.87 5.28
N ALA A 162 -0.38 -13.08 5.15
CA ALA A 162 0.62 -13.59 6.09
C ALA A 162 1.87 -12.69 6.14
N LEU A 163 2.35 -12.20 5.00
CA LEU A 163 3.44 -11.23 4.94
C LEU A 163 3.07 -9.93 5.66
N ALA A 164 1.86 -9.41 5.44
CA ALA A 164 1.41 -8.20 6.09
C ALA A 164 1.37 -8.37 7.62
N ASP A 165 0.81 -9.49 8.11
CA ASP A 165 0.72 -9.80 9.53
C ASP A 165 2.11 -9.98 10.18
N GLU A 166 3.02 -10.71 9.51
CA GLU A 166 4.38 -10.91 10.00
C GLU A 166 5.17 -9.61 10.17
N LYS A 167 5.00 -8.68 9.22
CA LYS A 167 5.77 -7.44 9.20
C LYS A 167 5.04 -6.25 9.86
N GLY A 168 3.80 -6.43 10.30
CA GLY A 168 2.98 -5.36 10.85
C GLY A 168 2.56 -4.31 9.81
N TYR A 169 2.47 -4.69 8.54
CA TYR A 169 1.94 -3.83 7.48
C TYR A 169 0.41 -3.83 7.51
N ALA A 170 -0.19 -2.71 7.10
CA ALA A 170 -1.62 -2.68 6.86
C ALA A 170 -2.00 -3.56 5.64
N TYR A 171 -3.22 -4.09 5.66
CA TYR A 171 -3.73 -4.94 4.60
C TYR A 171 -5.10 -4.46 4.14
N ALA A 172 -5.27 -4.27 2.84
CA ALA A 172 -6.53 -3.91 2.20
C ALA A 172 -7.11 -5.14 1.48
N ASP A 173 -8.21 -5.68 1.97
CA ASP A 173 -8.87 -6.85 1.39
C ASP A 173 -9.91 -6.47 0.33
N TYR A 174 -9.44 -6.22 -0.88
CA TYR A 174 -10.33 -5.99 -2.04
C TYR A 174 -10.97 -7.27 -2.54
N HIS A 175 -10.27 -8.41 -2.40
CA HIS A 175 -10.74 -9.70 -2.91
C HIS A 175 -12.08 -10.09 -2.29
N SER A 176 -12.14 -10.15 -0.97
CA SER A 176 -13.35 -10.59 -0.26
C SER A 176 -14.55 -9.68 -0.51
N ALA A 177 -14.31 -8.38 -0.70
CA ALA A 177 -15.37 -7.41 -0.93
C ALA A 177 -15.93 -7.45 -2.37
N MET A 178 -15.18 -7.98 -3.33
CA MET A 178 -15.53 -7.93 -4.76
C MET A 178 -15.81 -9.30 -5.36
N ASP A 179 -15.63 -10.39 -4.59
CA ASP A 179 -15.87 -11.77 -5.03
C ASP A 179 -17.37 -12.01 -5.28
N ASN A 180 -17.67 -12.71 -6.36
CA ASN A 180 -19.03 -13.17 -6.72
C ASN A 180 -19.48 -14.46 -5.98
N GLY A 181 -18.67 -14.96 -5.03
CA GLY A 181 -18.89 -16.21 -4.30
C GLY A 181 -18.31 -17.45 -4.98
N ASN A 182 -17.66 -17.29 -6.16
CA ASN A 182 -17.04 -18.37 -6.92
C ASN A 182 -15.57 -18.03 -7.33
N GLY A 183 -14.95 -17.07 -6.65
CA GLY A 183 -13.56 -16.63 -6.89
C GLY A 183 -13.38 -15.67 -8.07
N GLY A 184 -14.44 -15.33 -8.77
CA GLY A 184 -14.42 -14.31 -9.82
C GLY A 184 -14.88 -12.94 -9.30
N ILE A 185 -14.50 -11.88 -9.96
CA ILE A 185 -15.01 -10.54 -9.65
C ILE A 185 -16.51 -10.46 -10.02
N SER A 186 -17.32 -9.85 -9.14
CA SER A 186 -18.73 -9.63 -9.41
C SER A 186 -18.94 -8.76 -10.66
N SER A 187 -19.91 -9.12 -11.50
CA SER A 187 -20.31 -8.32 -12.67
C SER A 187 -20.84 -6.93 -12.31
N THR A 188 -21.20 -6.68 -11.07
CA THR A 188 -21.50 -5.35 -10.55
C THR A 188 -20.25 -4.47 -10.52
N TYR A 189 -19.07 -5.05 -10.30
CA TYR A 189 -17.82 -4.35 -10.06
C TYR A 189 -16.84 -4.37 -11.24
N SER A 190 -17.11 -5.20 -12.26
CA SER A 190 -16.25 -5.31 -13.45
C SER A 190 -17.08 -5.62 -14.69
N ASN A 191 -16.66 -5.08 -15.83
CA ASN A 191 -17.30 -5.35 -17.13
C ASN A 191 -16.56 -6.42 -17.95
N ASP A 192 -15.32 -6.77 -17.56
CA ASP A 192 -14.45 -7.68 -18.30
C ASP A 192 -13.91 -8.84 -17.43
N ALA A 193 -14.47 -8.99 -16.22
CA ALA A 193 -14.09 -9.98 -15.21
C ALA A 193 -12.67 -9.82 -14.60
N VAL A 194 -12.02 -8.68 -14.84
CA VAL A 194 -10.67 -8.38 -14.31
C VAL A 194 -10.57 -6.95 -13.77
N HIS A 195 -10.85 -5.96 -14.62
CA HIS A 195 -10.68 -4.56 -14.28
C HIS A 195 -11.93 -4.00 -13.60
N PRO A 196 -11.77 -3.35 -12.41
CA PRO A 196 -12.89 -2.67 -11.77
C PRO A 196 -13.49 -1.59 -12.67
N ASN A 197 -14.81 -1.48 -12.65
CA ASN A 197 -15.55 -0.31 -13.14
C ASN A 197 -15.69 0.72 -12.00
N LEU A 198 -16.42 1.80 -12.21
CA LEU A 198 -16.62 2.85 -11.20
C LEU A 198 -17.17 2.30 -9.87
N ALA A 199 -18.12 1.37 -9.91
CA ALA A 199 -18.66 0.76 -8.70
C ALA A 199 -17.60 -0.09 -7.97
N GLY A 200 -16.75 -0.81 -8.72
CA GLY A 200 -15.63 -1.56 -8.17
C GLY A 200 -14.59 -0.65 -7.52
N TYR A 201 -14.20 0.44 -8.17
CA TYR A 201 -13.28 1.42 -7.58
C TYR A 201 -13.88 2.07 -6.33
N THR A 202 -15.17 2.39 -6.33
CA THR A 202 -15.85 2.94 -5.13
C THR A 202 -15.76 1.98 -3.93
N VAL A 203 -15.88 0.68 -4.16
CA VAL A 203 -15.67 -0.33 -3.10
C VAL A 203 -14.22 -0.31 -2.61
N MET A 204 -13.25 -0.27 -3.53
CA MET A 204 -11.83 -0.23 -3.18
C MET A 204 -11.47 1.04 -2.39
N GLU A 205 -12.03 2.19 -2.76
CA GLU A 205 -11.87 3.47 -2.05
C GLU A 205 -12.43 3.42 -0.63
N GLY A 206 -13.60 2.83 -0.46
CA GLY A 206 -14.22 2.64 0.86
C GLY A 206 -13.40 1.76 1.81
N ILE A 207 -12.58 0.86 1.26
CA ILE A 207 -11.69 -0.01 2.03
C ILE A 207 -10.36 0.70 2.35
N ILE A 208 -9.74 1.33 1.34
CA ILE A 208 -8.39 1.85 1.50
C ILE A 208 -8.33 3.17 2.26
N LEU A 209 -9.31 4.05 2.08
CA LEU A 209 -9.29 5.38 2.68
C LEU A 209 -9.23 5.35 4.21
N PRO A 210 -10.08 4.57 4.94
CA PRO A 210 -9.96 4.45 6.39
C PRO A 210 -8.60 3.89 6.85
N ILE A 211 -8.00 2.97 6.09
CA ILE A 211 -6.68 2.42 6.40
C ILE A 211 -5.62 3.53 6.32
N LEU A 212 -5.61 4.33 5.26
CA LEU A 212 -4.66 5.42 5.08
C LEU A 212 -4.82 6.54 6.12
N GLN A 213 -6.04 6.76 6.60
CA GLN A 213 -6.35 7.77 7.63
C GLN A 213 -6.08 7.31 9.07
N SER A 214 -5.87 6.01 9.29
CA SER A 214 -5.62 5.46 10.62
C SER A 214 -4.18 5.58 11.11
N PHE A 215 -3.29 6.19 10.34
CA PHE A 215 -1.86 6.30 10.62
C PHE A 215 -1.43 7.70 11.07
#